data_0f2e9638f5de83acc39f02abb21555d9
#
_entry.id   0f2e9638f5de83acc39f02abb21555d9
#
_cell.length_a   1.000
_cell.length_b   1.000
_cell.length_c   1.000
_cell.angle_alpha   90.00
_cell.angle_beta   90.00
_cell.angle_gamma   90.00
#
_symmetry.space_group_name_H-M   'P 1'
#
loop_
_entity.id
_entity.type
_entity.pdbx_description
1 polymer ?
#
loop_
_entity_poly.entity_id
_entity_poly.type
_entity_poly.pdbx_seq_one_letter_code
_entity_poly.pdbx_strand_id
1 'polypeptide(L)'
;MLFRSETLALLEANRDRVFVGPAVAWEITFLEHYQSFGFETGSPEHQGYAAELEATQASVKRMREAGIRVLVGGDYGLNITPHGTYAKELQYFTDYFGFSPGEALQAATKHGGEVFMPDGSLGTLEAGKIADMVIVKGNPLEQIGVLQDADAIAAVIKEGQIYAGLLDNQSPHQKNAEQLNQLLGARPCN
;
A
#
# COMPACT_ATOMS: atom_id res chain seq x y z
N MET A 1 15.24 -13.10 4.95
CA MET A 1 15.95 -13.12 6.26
C MET A 1 14.97 -13.46 7.38
N LEU A 2 15.06 -14.65 7.99
CA LEU A 2 14.20 -15.02 9.10
C LEU A 2 14.53 -14.15 10.33
N PHE A 3 13.52 -13.49 10.90
CA PHE A 3 13.68 -12.81 12.18
C PHE A 3 14.16 -13.80 13.26
N ARG A 4 15.24 -13.47 13.93
CA ARG A 4 15.71 -14.23 15.08
C ARG A 4 14.64 -14.19 16.17
N SER A 5 14.54 -15.26 16.98
CA SER A 5 13.56 -15.34 18.07
C SER A 5 13.67 -14.17 19.05
N GLU A 6 14.89 -13.68 19.30
CA GLU A 6 15.16 -12.51 20.13
C GLU A 6 14.55 -11.21 19.55
N THR A 7 14.67 -11.01 18.23
CA THR A 7 14.07 -9.85 17.55
C THR A 7 12.56 -9.90 17.63
N LEU A 8 11.94 -11.08 17.41
CA LEU A 8 10.51 -11.23 17.53
C LEU A 8 10.02 -10.95 18.96
N ALA A 9 10.70 -11.48 19.97
CA ALA A 9 10.38 -11.22 21.39
C ALA A 9 10.47 -9.72 21.73
N LEU A 10 11.47 -9.01 21.16
CA LEU A 10 11.59 -7.56 21.34
C LEU A 10 10.45 -6.79 20.67
N LEU A 11 10.07 -7.18 19.46
CA LEU A 11 8.91 -6.58 18.76
C LEU A 11 7.62 -6.85 19.53
N GLU A 12 7.42 -8.07 20.02
CA GLU A 12 6.25 -8.45 20.79
C GLU A 12 6.15 -7.66 22.11
N ALA A 13 7.25 -7.50 22.83
CA ALA A 13 7.33 -6.70 24.05
C ALA A 13 7.03 -5.20 23.79
N ASN A 14 7.14 -4.72 22.56
CA ASN A 14 6.90 -3.34 22.15
C ASN A 14 5.75 -3.19 21.14
N ARG A 15 4.90 -4.21 20.96
CA ARG A 15 3.87 -4.27 19.90
C ARG A 15 2.93 -3.05 19.86
N ASP A 16 2.71 -2.40 21.00
CA ASP A 16 1.86 -1.21 21.10
C ASP A 16 2.55 0.07 20.56
N ARG A 17 3.86 -0.01 20.31
CA ARG A 17 4.69 1.14 19.91
C ARG A 17 5.37 0.95 18.56
N VAL A 18 5.36 -0.27 18.02
CA VAL A 18 6.07 -0.60 16.78
C VAL A 18 5.10 -0.92 15.66
N PHE A 19 5.55 -0.62 14.46
CA PHE A 19 4.95 -1.02 13.20
C PHE A 19 6.04 -1.62 12.33
N VAL A 20 5.70 -2.62 11.52
CA VAL A 20 6.65 -3.25 10.59
C VAL A 20 6.12 -3.15 9.18
N GLY A 21 6.88 -2.48 8.30
CA GLY A 21 6.62 -2.40 6.85
C GLY A 21 7.62 -3.31 6.12
N PRO A 22 7.19 -4.45 5.59
CA PRO A 22 8.11 -5.42 4.98
C PRO A 22 8.60 -5.00 3.58
N ALA A 23 7.99 -3.98 2.95
CA ALA A 23 8.35 -3.45 1.62
C ALA A 23 8.42 -4.52 0.51
N VAL A 24 7.42 -5.41 0.48
CA VAL A 24 7.42 -6.64 -0.34
C VAL A 24 7.20 -6.42 -1.83
N ALA A 25 6.74 -5.24 -2.23
CA ALA A 25 6.43 -4.96 -3.64
C ALA A 25 7.64 -5.16 -4.55
N TRP A 26 8.83 -4.79 -4.10
CA TRP A 26 10.07 -4.99 -4.85
C TRP A 26 10.37 -6.48 -5.08
N GLU A 27 10.41 -7.29 -4.02
CA GLU A 27 10.72 -8.72 -4.09
C GLU A 27 9.79 -9.46 -5.05
N ILE A 28 8.48 -9.23 -4.88
CA ILE A 28 7.45 -9.92 -5.68
C ILE A 28 7.51 -9.46 -7.12
N THR A 29 7.59 -8.14 -7.37
CA THR A 29 7.64 -7.62 -8.75
C THR A 29 8.92 -8.06 -9.46
N PHE A 30 10.05 -8.17 -8.75
CA PHE A 30 11.26 -8.74 -9.33
C PHE A 30 11.02 -10.20 -9.74
N LEU A 31 10.41 -11.02 -8.88
CA LEU A 31 10.12 -12.42 -9.18
C LEU A 31 9.08 -12.59 -10.32
N GLU A 32 8.17 -11.65 -10.48
CA GLU A 32 7.23 -11.63 -11.61
C GLU A 32 7.93 -11.29 -12.95
N HIS A 33 9.04 -10.53 -12.91
CA HIS A 33 9.67 -9.92 -14.09
C HIS A 33 11.17 -10.17 -14.22
N TYR A 34 11.77 -11.12 -13.48
CA TYR A 34 13.23 -11.35 -13.43
C TYR A 34 13.87 -11.51 -14.81
N GLN A 35 13.15 -12.09 -15.77
CA GLN A 35 13.64 -12.27 -17.15
C GLN A 35 13.85 -10.93 -17.87
N SER A 36 13.04 -9.90 -17.58
CA SER A 36 13.21 -8.56 -18.15
C SER A 36 14.48 -7.87 -17.63
N PHE A 37 15.03 -8.33 -16.51
CA PHE A 37 16.32 -7.90 -15.97
C PHE A 37 17.51 -8.71 -16.49
N GLY A 38 17.27 -9.66 -17.41
CA GLY A 38 18.31 -10.49 -18.01
C GLY A 38 18.69 -11.72 -17.16
N PHE A 39 17.90 -12.07 -16.16
CA PHE A 39 18.13 -13.27 -15.35
C PHE A 39 17.37 -14.46 -15.89
N GLU A 40 17.97 -15.64 -15.81
CA GLU A 40 17.34 -16.91 -16.21
C GLU A 40 16.60 -17.54 -15.03
N THR A 41 15.60 -18.37 -15.35
CA THR A 41 14.93 -19.21 -14.35
C THR A 41 15.94 -20.11 -13.65
N GLY A 42 15.99 -20.05 -12.33
CA GLY A 42 16.93 -20.84 -11.52
C GLY A 42 18.33 -20.24 -11.42
N SER A 43 18.57 -19.02 -11.94
CA SER A 43 19.81 -18.29 -11.67
C SER A 43 19.99 -18.02 -10.16
N PRO A 44 21.20 -17.77 -9.68
CA PRO A 44 21.45 -17.46 -8.27
C PRO A 44 20.59 -16.28 -7.76
N GLU A 45 20.39 -15.27 -8.61
CA GLU A 45 19.58 -14.09 -8.29
C GLU A 45 18.10 -14.46 -8.14
N HIS A 46 17.54 -15.20 -9.11
CA HIS A 46 16.18 -15.69 -9.05
C HIS A 46 15.92 -16.57 -7.80
N GLN A 47 16.85 -17.50 -7.52
CA GLN A 47 16.76 -18.34 -6.31
C GLN A 47 16.92 -17.53 -5.03
N GLY A 48 17.79 -16.52 -5.03
CA GLY A 48 18.00 -15.62 -3.88
C GLY A 48 16.73 -14.86 -3.50
N TYR A 49 16.09 -14.22 -4.47
CA TYR A 49 14.82 -13.50 -4.23
C TYR A 49 13.66 -14.43 -3.86
N ALA A 50 13.59 -15.62 -4.46
CA ALA A 50 12.58 -16.62 -4.09
C ALA A 50 12.74 -17.07 -2.62
N ALA A 51 13.98 -17.32 -2.18
CA ALA A 51 14.27 -17.68 -0.80
C ALA A 51 14.02 -16.51 0.17
N GLU A 52 14.26 -15.26 -0.27
CA GLU A 52 13.99 -14.07 0.52
C GLU A 52 12.48 -13.88 0.72
N LEU A 53 11.67 -14.04 -0.33
CA LEU A 53 10.21 -13.96 -0.24
C LEU A 53 9.66 -15.04 0.70
N GLU A 54 10.13 -16.29 0.61
CA GLU A 54 9.72 -17.37 1.52
C GLU A 54 10.04 -17.01 2.99
N ALA A 55 11.23 -16.48 3.23
CA ALA A 55 11.64 -16.05 4.57
C ALA A 55 10.82 -14.85 5.07
N THR A 56 10.45 -13.92 4.18
CA THR A 56 9.59 -12.77 4.49
C THR A 56 8.17 -13.24 4.81
N GLN A 57 7.60 -14.17 4.05
CA GLN A 57 6.30 -14.78 4.35
C GLN A 57 6.27 -15.43 5.74
N ALA A 58 7.28 -16.25 6.06
CA ALA A 58 7.39 -16.89 7.37
C ALA A 58 7.53 -15.86 8.51
N SER A 59 8.27 -14.78 8.28
CA SER A 59 8.47 -13.70 9.25
C SER A 59 7.19 -12.90 9.48
N VAL A 60 6.48 -12.52 8.43
CA VAL A 60 5.20 -11.79 8.50
C VAL A 60 4.15 -12.62 9.23
N LYS A 61 4.06 -13.92 8.92
CA LYS A 61 3.15 -14.84 9.63
C LYS A 61 3.40 -14.83 11.13
N ARG A 62 4.66 -14.99 11.56
CA ARG A 62 5.03 -14.97 13.00
C ARG A 62 4.73 -13.62 13.65
N MET A 63 4.97 -12.51 12.95
CA MET A 63 4.64 -11.17 13.45
C MET A 63 3.13 -11.00 13.66
N ARG A 64 2.31 -11.45 12.71
CA ARG A 64 0.86 -11.40 12.84
C ARG A 64 0.36 -12.25 14.02
N GLU A 65 0.86 -13.49 14.17
CA GLU A 65 0.54 -14.38 15.30
C GLU A 65 0.92 -13.76 16.66
N ALA A 66 2.00 -12.96 16.70
CA ALA A 66 2.43 -12.22 17.89
C ALA A 66 1.67 -10.89 18.09
N GLY A 67 0.69 -10.55 17.23
CA GLY A 67 -0.09 -9.31 17.31
C GLY A 67 0.68 -8.05 16.94
N ILE A 68 1.76 -8.18 16.18
CA ILE A 68 2.55 -7.04 15.70
C ILE A 68 1.83 -6.43 14.48
N ARG A 69 1.70 -5.11 14.48
CA ARG A 69 1.05 -4.37 13.40
C ARG A 69 1.96 -4.33 12.17
N VAL A 70 1.51 -4.98 11.11
CA VAL A 70 2.20 -4.98 9.81
C VAL A 70 1.54 -3.92 8.93
N LEU A 71 2.35 -3.08 8.30
CA LEU A 71 1.90 -2.01 7.40
C LEU A 71 2.03 -2.45 5.95
N VAL A 72 1.11 -2.00 5.13
CA VAL A 72 1.26 -1.97 3.68
C VAL A 72 2.13 -0.76 3.33
N GLY A 73 3.15 -0.95 2.53
CA GLY A 73 4.05 0.12 2.11
C GLY A 73 5.28 -0.47 1.43
N GLY A 74 5.31 -0.44 0.10
CA GLY A 74 6.41 -0.89 -0.71
C GLY A 74 7.44 0.22 -0.95
N ASP A 75 8.54 -0.14 -1.55
CA ASP A 75 9.55 0.80 -2.05
C ASP A 75 9.18 1.21 -3.48
N TYR A 76 8.40 2.30 -3.59
CA TYR A 76 7.89 2.81 -4.86
C TYR A 76 8.73 3.95 -5.41
N GLY A 77 8.67 4.11 -6.74
CA GLY A 77 9.42 5.13 -7.49
C GLY A 77 10.50 4.54 -8.39
N LEU A 78 10.62 3.21 -8.43
CA LEU A 78 11.50 2.48 -9.36
C LEU A 78 10.73 2.04 -10.60
N ASN A 79 11.45 1.69 -11.69
CA ASN A 79 10.83 1.26 -12.95
C ASN A 79 9.83 0.11 -12.80
N ILE A 80 10.08 -0.81 -11.86
CA ILE A 80 9.23 -1.99 -11.63
C ILE A 80 8.18 -1.77 -10.56
N THR A 81 8.34 -0.75 -9.74
CA THR A 81 7.38 -0.31 -8.72
C THR A 81 7.05 1.17 -8.95
N PRO A 82 6.41 1.53 -10.09
CA PRO A 82 6.16 2.93 -10.40
C PRO A 82 5.14 3.55 -9.44
N HIS A 83 5.25 4.85 -9.25
CA HIS A 83 4.24 5.59 -8.50
C HIS A 83 2.85 5.41 -9.12
N GLY A 84 1.82 5.33 -8.28
CA GLY A 84 0.43 5.13 -8.69
C GLY A 84 -0.02 3.66 -8.66
N THR A 85 0.87 2.70 -8.43
CA THR A 85 0.54 1.26 -8.37
C THR A 85 0.43 0.72 -6.94
N TYR A 86 0.33 1.60 -5.94
CA TYR A 86 0.36 1.24 -4.51
C TYR A 86 -0.72 0.23 -4.10
N ALA A 87 -1.91 0.28 -4.72
CA ALA A 87 -3.00 -0.64 -4.42
C ALA A 87 -2.68 -2.11 -4.76
N LYS A 88 -1.69 -2.36 -5.64
CA LYS A 88 -1.22 -3.72 -5.96
C LYS A 88 -0.66 -4.44 -4.73
N GLU A 89 -0.06 -3.71 -3.80
CA GLU A 89 0.50 -4.30 -2.59
C GLU A 89 -0.58 -4.88 -1.66
N LEU A 90 -1.79 -4.31 -1.64
CA LEU A 90 -2.92 -4.90 -0.93
C LEU A 90 -3.25 -6.31 -1.47
N GLN A 91 -3.16 -6.49 -2.79
CA GLN A 91 -3.31 -7.80 -3.42
C GLN A 91 -2.18 -8.75 -3.00
N TYR A 92 -0.93 -8.27 -2.97
CA TYR A 92 0.20 -9.08 -2.50
C TYR A 92 0.02 -9.55 -1.05
N PHE A 93 -0.51 -8.70 -0.18
CA PHE A 93 -0.79 -9.08 1.21
C PHE A 93 -1.81 -10.21 1.30
N THR A 94 -2.82 -10.23 0.44
CA THR A 94 -3.78 -11.33 0.39
C THR A 94 -3.21 -12.59 -0.22
N ASP A 95 -2.46 -12.47 -1.32
CA ASP A 95 -2.00 -13.62 -2.10
C ASP A 95 -0.80 -14.33 -1.47
N TYR A 96 0.11 -13.57 -0.85
CA TYR A 96 1.39 -14.11 -0.36
C TYR A 96 1.49 -14.19 1.17
N PHE A 97 0.78 -13.32 1.92
CA PHE A 97 1.00 -13.19 3.36
C PHE A 97 -0.21 -13.61 4.20
N GLY A 98 -1.24 -14.18 3.57
CA GLY A 98 -2.41 -14.75 4.23
C GLY A 98 -3.28 -13.71 4.95
N PHE A 99 -3.25 -12.45 4.53
CA PHE A 99 -4.20 -11.46 5.00
C PHE A 99 -5.55 -11.68 4.31
N SER A 100 -6.63 -11.52 5.05
CA SER A 100 -7.92 -11.28 4.43
C SER A 100 -7.95 -9.88 3.81
N PRO A 101 -8.81 -9.62 2.81
CA PRO A 101 -8.97 -8.27 2.26
C PRO A 101 -9.24 -7.20 3.34
N GLY A 102 -10.03 -7.54 4.36
CA GLY A 102 -10.30 -6.64 5.49
C GLY A 102 -9.06 -6.32 6.32
N GLU A 103 -8.20 -7.30 6.60
CA GLU A 103 -6.93 -7.08 7.32
C GLU A 103 -5.95 -6.26 6.48
N ALA A 104 -5.87 -6.48 5.16
CA ALA A 104 -5.04 -5.68 4.27
C ALA A 104 -5.51 -4.21 4.23
N LEU A 105 -6.82 -3.98 4.17
CA LEU A 105 -7.39 -2.64 4.26
C LEU A 105 -7.09 -1.98 5.61
N GLN A 106 -7.21 -2.70 6.73
CA GLN A 106 -6.85 -2.16 8.05
C GLN A 106 -5.36 -1.80 8.14
N ALA A 107 -4.48 -2.61 7.56
CA ALA A 107 -3.05 -2.34 7.51
C ALA A 107 -2.75 -1.04 6.74
N ALA A 108 -3.45 -0.80 5.63
CA ALA A 108 -3.27 0.40 4.81
C ALA A 108 -3.94 1.65 5.39
N THR A 109 -5.06 1.51 6.10
CA THR A 109 -5.86 2.64 6.59
C THR A 109 -5.64 2.90 8.07
N LYS A 110 -6.18 2.06 8.95
CA LYS A 110 -6.12 2.24 10.40
C LYS A 110 -4.67 2.29 10.89
N HIS A 111 -3.86 1.26 10.57
CA HIS A 111 -2.48 1.21 11.06
C HIS A 111 -1.62 2.30 10.39
N GLY A 112 -1.85 2.59 9.11
CA GLY A 112 -1.21 3.72 8.43
C GLY A 112 -1.56 5.05 9.10
N GLY A 113 -2.82 5.27 9.43
CA GLY A 113 -3.29 6.45 10.17
C GLY A 113 -2.63 6.58 11.53
N GLU A 114 -2.52 5.50 12.29
CA GLU A 114 -1.89 5.46 13.61
C GLU A 114 -0.39 5.84 13.59
N VAL A 115 0.30 5.59 12.47
CA VAL A 115 1.70 6.03 12.29
C VAL A 115 1.80 7.55 12.13
N PHE A 116 0.89 8.14 11.34
CA PHE A 116 0.91 9.59 11.07
C PHE A 116 0.28 10.41 12.19
N MET A 117 -0.81 9.90 12.76
CA MET A 117 -1.62 10.55 13.80
C MET A 117 -1.82 9.57 14.98
N PRO A 118 -0.85 9.51 15.90
CA PRO A 118 -0.93 8.59 17.06
C PRO A 118 -2.11 8.87 18.00
N ASP A 119 -2.73 10.04 17.89
CA ASP A 119 -3.96 10.41 18.61
C ASP A 119 -5.21 9.71 18.06
N GLY A 120 -5.07 8.94 16.94
CA GLY A 120 -6.15 8.20 16.32
C GLY A 120 -7.13 9.06 15.51
N SER A 121 -6.79 10.30 15.18
CA SER A 121 -7.64 11.21 14.41
C SER A 121 -7.75 10.85 12.93
N LEU A 122 -6.93 9.90 12.44
CA LEU A 122 -6.87 9.48 11.04
C LEU A 122 -6.97 7.94 10.91
N GLY A 123 -7.42 7.46 9.74
CA GLY A 123 -7.34 6.06 9.31
C GLY A 123 -8.60 5.24 9.54
N THR A 124 -9.62 5.79 10.22
CA THR A 124 -10.93 5.17 10.42
C THR A 124 -12.07 6.16 10.15
N LEU A 125 -13.22 5.64 9.73
CA LEU A 125 -14.43 6.45 9.48
C LEU A 125 -15.28 6.52 10.75
N GLU A 126 -15.02 7.53 11.56
CA GLU A 126 -15.72 7.78 12.84
C GLU A 126 -16.03 9.28 12.98
N ALA A 127 -17.11 9.60 13.70
CA ALA A 127 -17.48 10.99 13.94
C ALA A 127 -16.35 11.73 14.71
N GLY A 128 -15.99 12.91 14.22
CA GLY A 128 -14.97 13.75 14.82
C GLY A 128 -13.54 13.49 14.30
N LYS A 129 -13.34 12.50 13.45
CA LYS A 129 -12.06 12.24 12.79
C LYS A 129 -11.89 12.99 11.47
N ILE A 130 -10.66 13.02 10.98
CA ILE A 130 -10.33 13.58 9.66
C ILE A 130 -11.05 12.78 8.59
N ALA A 131 -11.78 13.46 7.73
CA ALA A 131 -12.61 12.84 6.70
C ALA A 131 -11.81 12.55 5.42
N ASP A 132 -10.85 11.62 5.54
CA ASP A 132 -10.10 11.06 4.41
C ASP A 132 -10.77 9.75 3.99
N MET A 133 -11.28 9.69 2.76
CA MET A 133 -12.10 8.57 2.28
C MET A 133 -11.85 8.29 0.81
N VAL A 134 -11.98 7.03 0.43
CA VAL A 134 -12.07 6.61 -0.98
C VAL A 134 -13.41 5.92 -1.19
N ILE A 135 -14.17 6.38 -2.19
CA ILE A 135 -15.42 5.76 -2.60
C ILE A 135 -15.12 4.85 -3.80
N VAL A 136 -15.47 3.58 -3.66
CA VAL A 136 -15.14 2.53 -4.65
C VAL A 136 -16.43 1.94 -5.21
N LYS A 137 -16.48 1.73 -6.53
CA LYS A 137 -17.50 0.92 -7.19
C LYS A 137 -17.10 -0.54 -7.08
N GLY A 138 -17.85 -1.31 -6.29
CA GLY A 138 -17.54 -2.71 -5.98
C GLY A 138 -17.25 -2.93 -4.51
N ASN A 139 -16.90 -4.16 -4.16
CA ASN A 139 -16.66 -4.56 -2.79
C ASN A 139 -15.19 -5.02 -2.59
N PRO A 140 -14.31 -4.15 -2.06
CA PRO A 140 -12.91 -4.51 -1.83
C PRO A 140 -12.73 -5.58 -0.75
N LEU A 141 -13.74 -5.88 0.07
CA LEU A 141 -13.70 -6.97 1.03
C LEU A 141 -13.87 -8.35 0.37
N GLU A 142 -14.48 -8.40 -0.82
CA GLU A 142 -14.62 -9.62 -1.62
C GLU A 142 -13.52 -9.71 -2.68
N GLN A 143 -13.16 -8.59 -3.29
CA GLN A 143 -12.17 -8.51 -4.36
C GLN A 143 -11.27 -7.28 -4.16
N ILE A 144 -10.18 -7.46 -3.44
CA ILE A 144 -9.27 -6.36 -3.09
C ILE A 144 -8.67 -5.70 -4.34
N GLY A 145 -8.48 -6.45 -5.42
CA GLY A 145 -7.95 -5.98 -6.70
C GLY A 145 -8.77 -4.87 -7.36
N VAL A 146 -10.04 -4.67 -6.96
CA VAL A 146 -10.86 -3.57 -7.46
C VAL A 146 -10.24 -2.20 -7.19
N LEU A 147 -9.39 -2.09 -6.17
CA LEU A 147 -8.68 -0.86 -5.81
C LEU A 147 -7.56 -0.50 -6.81
N GLN A 148 -7.18 -1.42 -7.70
CA GLN A 148 -6.19 -1.18 -8.77
C GLN A 148 -6.84 -0.62 -10.04
N ASP A 149 -8.16 -0.67 -10.14
CA ASP A 149 -8.92 -0.14 -11.26
C ASP A 149 -9.28 1.34 -11.02
N ALA A 150 -8.67 2.23 -11.78
CA ALA A 150 -8.94 3.67 -11.69
C ALA A 150 -10.41 4.01 -11.97
N ASP A 151 -11.08 3.26 -12.84
CA ASP A 151 -12.50 3.47 -13.18
C ASP A 151 -13.44 3.00 -12.04
N ALA A 152 -12.95 2.14 -11.16
CA ALA A 152 -13.66 1.75 -9.95
C ALA A 152 -13.55 2.78 -8.83
N ILE A 153 -12.56 3.68 -8.85
CA ILE A 153 -12.43 4.74 -7.85
C ILE A 153 -13.41 5.87 -8.19
N ALA A 154 -14.53 5.90 -7.49
CA ALA A 154 -15.59 6.88 -7.75
C ALA A 154 -15.26 8.27 -7.20
N ALA A 155 -14.60 8.36 -6.05
CA ALA A 155 -14.10 9.62 -5.49
C ALA A 155 -12.97 9.39 -4.49
N VAL A 156 -12.08 10.36 -4.41
CA VAL A 156 -11.08 10.52 -3.35
C VAL A 156 -11.40 11.79 -2.58
N ILE A 157 -11.60 11.66 -1.28
CA ILE A 157 -11.96 12.75 -0.37
C ILE A 157 -10.81 12.91 0.62
N LYS A 158 -10.35 14.13 0.78
CA LYS A 158 -9.32 14.52 1.76
C LYS A 158 -9.81 15.67 2.60
N GLU A 159 -9.76 15.51 3.91
CA GLU A 159 -10.25 16.53 4.88
C GLU A 159 -11.69 16.99 4.58
N GLY A 160 -12.53 16.06 4.12
CA GLY A 160 -13.92 16.31 3.75
C GLY A 160 -14.13 16.98 2.38
N GLN A 161 -13.08 17.24 1.62
CA GLN A 161 -13.15 17.84 0.30
C GLN A 161 -12.89 16.79 -0.79
N ILE A 162 -13.67 16.83 -1.87
CA ILE A 162 -13.45 15.95 -3.02
C ILE A 162 -12.17 16.38 -3.74
N TYR A 163 -11.22 15.45 -3.85
CA TYR A 163 -9.89 15.67 -4.40
C TYR A 163 -9.76 15.14 -5.83
N ALA A 164 -10.45 14.05 -6.13
CA ALA A 164 -10.51 13.42 -7.45
C ALA A 164 -11.78 12.56 -7.60
N GLY A 165 -12.17 12.24 -8.84
CA GLY A 165 -13.22 11.30 -9.20
C GLY A 165 -14.46 11.91 -9.82
N LEU A 166 -15.46 11.06 -10.10
CA LEU A 166 -16.68 11.41 -10.86
C LEU A 166 -17.63 12.40 -10.16
N LEU A 167 -17.48 12.60 -8.86
CA LEU A 167 -18.28 13.55 -8.11
C LEU A 167 -17.78 14.99 -8.28
N ASP A 168 -16.71 15.16 -9.03
CA ASP A 168 -16.03 16.44 -9.13
C ASP A 168 -16.03 16.98 -10.56
N ASN A 169 -16.97 17.87 -10.84
CA ASN A 169 -16.83 18.80 -11.97
C ASN A 169 -15.89 19.98 -11.65
N GLN A 170 -15.25 20.01 -10.47
CA GLN A 170 -14.45 21.14 -10.01
C GLN A 170 -13.42 20.78 -8.92
N SER A 171 -12.61 19.71 -9.11
CA SER A 171 -11.56 19.36 -8.15
C SER A 171 -10.60 20.53 -7.90
N PRO A 172 -10.28 20.86 -6.65
CA PRO A 172 -9.27 21.87 -6.33
C PRO A 172 -7.93 21.63 -7.01
N HIS A 173 -7.60 20.35 -7.27
CA HIS A 173 -6.38 19.96 -8.00
C HIS A 173 -6.42 20.29 -9.47
N GLN A 174 -7.54 20.08 -10.15
CA GLN A 174 -7.66 20.47 -11.56
C GLN A 174 -7.60 22.00 -11.69
N LYS A 175 -8.26 22.74 -10.80
CA LYS A 175 -8.14 24.20 -10.73
C LYS A 175 -6.70 24.66 -10.48
N ASN A 176 -6.00 24.02 -9.54
CA ASN A 176 -4.61 24.34 -9.23
C ASN A 176 -3.68 23.95 -10.38
N ALA A 177 -3.90 22.81 -11.04
CA ALA A 177 -3.14 22.37 -12.20
C ALA A 177 -3.40 23.28 -13.42
N GLU A 178 -4.64 23.67 -13.65
CA GLU A 178 -4.98 24.63 -14.70
C GLU A 178 -4.41 26.02 -14.42
N GLN A 179 -4.49 26.52 -13.19
CA GLN A 179 -3.87 27.77 -12.78
C GLN A 179 -2.35 27.72 -12.89
N LEU A 180 -1.73 26.61 -12.48
CA LEU A 180 -0.29 26.41 -12.59
C LEU A 180 0.16 26.35 -14.05
N ASN A 181 -0.58 25.65 -14.92
CA ASN A 181 -0.33 25.58 -16.35
C ASN A 181 -0.52 26.95 -17.03
N GLN A 182 -1.51 27.74 -16.62
CA GLN A 182 -1.69 29.12 -17.08
C GLN A 182 -0.53 30.02 -16.64
N LEU A 183 -0.07 29.89 -15.39
CA LEU A 183 1.07 30.66 -14.86
C LEU A 183 2.40 30.29 -15.52
N LEU A 184 2.59 29.01 -15.86
CA LEU A 184 3.81 28.50 -16.47
C LEU A 184 3.80 28.60 -18.01
N GLY A 185 2.69 29.03 -18.63
CA GLY A 185 2.56 29.10 -20.09
C GLY A 185 2.65 27.72 -20.79
N ALA A 186 2.43 26.65 -20.06
CA ALA A 186 2.50 25.30 -20.60
C ALA A 186 1.31 25.02 -21.52
N ARG A 187 1.57 24.58 -22.75
CA ARG A 187 0.54 24.08 -23.65
C ARG A 187 0.08 22.69 -23.17
N PRO A 188 -1.21 22.37 -23.26
CA PRO A 188 -1.67 21.02 -22.95
C PRO A 188 -0.97 20.02 -23.89
N CYS A 189 -0.44 18.94 -23.33
CA CYS A 189 0.02 17.79 -24.10
C CYS A 189 -1.20 17.15 -24.75
N ASN A 190 -1.21 17.10 -26.09
CA ASN A 190 -2.16 16.32 -26.87
C ASN A 190 -1.82 14.84 -26.77
#